data_e3be6150e6546cf4e2ca54c5b6918b9a
#
_entry.id   e3be6150e6546cf4e2ca54c5b6918b9a
#
_cell.length_a   1.000
_cell.length_b   1.000
_cell.length_c   1.000
_cell.angle_alpha   90.00
_cell.angle_beta   90.00
_cell.angle_gamma   90.00
#
_symmetry.space_group_name_H-M   'P 1'
#
loop_
_entity.id
_entity.type
_entity.pdbx_description
1 polymer ?
#
loop_
_entity_poly.entity_id
_entity_poly.type
_entity_poly.pdbx_seq_one_letter_code
_entity_poly.pdbx_strand_id
1 'polypeptide(L)'
;SISYYLEKAKSVGFNQVVVDVKPIYGEVLYKSKILPPLTTVNGKVIHRDWDYLQYFINEARRLGLKVTVSTAMFPSGHPATREGLVYDESRWDGKTCLEYTPDGKMLDIREDKKKVGAFLNPVRKDVRKFALSIVREIVRNYDVDAYALDYCRYPGDDSDFSADSRKAFEHYLGKKVRNFPDDIFTWNADGTKNPGIYYKEWWAFRANVITSFVKEVRKEIHSINNKVKLEYWAASWIHGIYGQGQNWASPKSDFSLNYPWGSEAYNESGFAPYLDTFLCGTYLERIYGMDDPESIEYGIARAQRLVGNDCKVFGTIYALNHKTNIADAVSLCLEKSEGLMIFDIVQVIEMNLWDDIQKGIERAEAQR
;
A
#
# COMPACT_ATOMS: atom_id res chain seq x y z
N SER A 1 24.66 -3.92 10.06
CA SER A 1 24.48 -5.06 9.16
C SER A 1 23.08 -5.67 9.29
N ILE A 2 22.62 -6.32 8.25
CA ILE A 2 21.30 -6.98 8.23
C ILE A 2 21.20 -8.00 9.37
N SER A 3 22.21 -8.87 9.51
CA SER A 3 22.24 -9.91 10.54
C SER A 3 22.11 -9.34 11.95
N TYR A 4 22.84 -8.27 12.24
CA TYR A 4 22.80 -7.62 13.54
C TYR A 4 21.41 -7.13 13.91
N TYR A 5 20.72 -6.45 12.97
CA TYR A 5 19.39 -5.89 13.23
C TYR A 5 18.30 -6.94 13.25
N LEU A 6 18.42 -8.03 12.49
CA LEU A 6 17.52 -9.18 12.59
C LEU A 6 17.66 -9.87 13.96
N GLU A 7 18.88 -10.05 14.43
CA GLU A 7 19.15 -10.59 15.77
C GLU A 7 18.53 -9.69 16.84
N LYS A 8 18.70 -8.39 16.70
CA LYS A 8 18.14 -7.40 17.64
C LYS A 8 16.61 -7.46 17.64
N ALA A 9 15.98 -7.51 16.48
CA ALA A 9 14.53 -7.65 16.35
C ALA A 9 14.03 -8.92 17.03
N LYS A 10 14.68 -10.06 16.78
CA LYS A 10 14.35 -11.32 17.45
C LYS A 10 14.49 -11.21 18.97
N SER A 11 15.55 -10.59 19.45
CA SER A 11 15.85 -10.48 20.88
C SER A 11 14.79 -9.66 21.65
N VAL A 12 14.15 -8.67 21.01
CA VAL A 12 13.14 -7.84 21.65
C VAL A 12 11.72 -8.42 21.54
N GLY A 13 11.54 -9.51 20.76
CA GLY A 13 10.27 -10.24 20.72
C GLY A 13 9.59 -10.34 19.36
N PHE A 14 10.14 -9.79 18.28
CA PHE A 14 9.55 -9.94 16.96
C PHE A 14 9.67 -11.37 16.46
N ASN A 15 8.65 -11.83 15.75
CA ASN A 15 8.61 -13.14 15.12
C ASN A 15 8.50 -13.08 13.59
N GLN A 16 8.29 -11.89 13.04
CA GLN A 16 8.18 -11.67 11.60
C GLN A 16 8.92 -10.37 11.24
N VAL A 17 9.44 -10.34 10.02
CA VAL A 17 10.10 -9.14 9.47
C VAL A 17 9.58 -8.89 8.07
N VAL A 18 9.48 -7.60 7.71
CA VAL A 18 9.06 -7.17 6.39
C VAL A 18 10.28 -6.59 5.68
N VAL A 19 10.54 -7.06 4.47
CA VAL A 19 11.60 -6.53 3.62
C VAL A 19 11.00 -5.93 2.37
N ASP A 20 11.21 -4.62 2.17
CA ASP A 20 10.80 -3.93 0.95
C ASP A 20 11.89 -4.11 -0.11
N VAL A 21 11.53 -4.76 -1.21
CA VAL A 21 12.50 -5.11 -2.26
C VAL A 21 12.24 -4.40 -3.59
N LYS A 22 11.17 -3.64 -3.68
CA LYS A 22 10.86 -2.79 -4.84
C LYS A 22 10.26 -1.48 -4.34
N PRO A 23 11.12 -0.51 -3.99
CA PRO A 23 10.65 0.81 -3.59
C PRO A 23 10.00 1.56 -4.76
N ILE A 24 9.60 2.80 -4.52
CA ILE A 24 8.87 3.64 -5.49
C ILE A 24 9.63 3.91 -6.79
N TYR A 25 10.93 3.69 -6.84
CA TYR A 25 11.74 3.89 -8.05
C TYR A 25 11.46 2.86 -9.16
N GLY A 26 10.89 1.71 -8.82
CA GLY A 26 10.62 0.63 -9.77
C GLY A 26 11.76 -0.36 -9.96
N GLU A 27 12.94 -0.07 -9.46
CA GLU A 27 14.12 -0.92 -9.45
C GLU A 27 14.13 -1.78 -8.19
N VAL A 28 14.90 -2.89 -8.17
CA VAL A 28 14.72 -3.93 -7.16
C VAL A 28 16.00 -4.27 -6.39
N LEU A 29 15.81 -4.88 -5.21
CA LEU A 29 16.85 -5.34 -4.30
C LEU A 29 16.97 -6.87 -4.29
N TYR A 30 16.72 -7.50 -5.42
CA TYR A 30 16.90 -8.94 -5.64
C TYR A 30 17.36 -9.16 -7.07
N LYS A 31 17.79 -10.38 -7.40
CA LYS A 31 18.23 -10.71 -8.76
C LYS A 31 17.03 -10.99 -9.63
N SER A 32 16.62 -10.00 -10.39
CA SER A 32 15.47 -10.05 -11.30
C SER A 32 15.92 -10.22 -12.75
N LYS A 33 15.14 -10.96 -13.54
CA LYS A 33 15.27 -11.04 -14.99
C LYS A 33 14.35 -10.03 -15.70
N ILE A 34 13.51 -9.33 -14.93
CA ILE A 34 12.46 -8.44 -15.45
C ILE A 34 12.84 -6.98 -15.21
N LEU A 35 13.41 -6.69 -14.03
CA LEU A 35 13.68 -5.33 -13.57
C LEU A 35 15.15 -5.09 -13.32
N PRO A 36 15.63 -3.85 -13.53
CA PRO A 36 17.00 -3.49 -13.20
C PRO A 36 17.22 -3.44 -11.68
N PRO A 37 18.45 -3.68 -11.23
CA PRO A 37 18.79 -3.54 -9.82
C PRO A 37 18.76 -2.08 -9.39
N LEU A 38 18.32 -1.84 -8.14
CA LEU A 38 18.41 -0.53 -7.50
C LEU A 38 19.87 -0.30 -7.08
N THR A 39 20.54 0.63 -7.74
CA THR A 39 21.98 0.90 -7.52
C THR A 39 22.24 2.25 -6.91
N THR A 40 21.27 3.17 -6.97
CA THR A 40 21.44 4.54 -6.48
C THR A 40 20.15 5.06 -5.87
N VAL A 41 20.24 5.61 -4.66
CA VAL A 41 19.12 6.27 -3.97
C VAL A 41 19.61 7.61 -3.45
N ASN A 42 18.94 8.70 -3.83
CA ASN A 42 19.30 10.06 -3.43
C ASN A 42 20.79 10.38 -3.68
N GLY A 43 21.31 9.95 -4.84
CA GLY A 43 22.69 10.16 -5.22
C GLY A 43 23.72 9.24 -4.55
N LYS A 44 23.30 8.39 -3.61
CA LYS A 44 24.17 7.42 -2.95
C LYS A 44 24.16 6.09 -3.69
N VAL A 45 25.34 5.57 -4.00
CA VAL A 45 25.50 4.26 -4.62
C VAL A 45 25.28 3.17 -3.58
N ILE A 46 24.34 2.25 -3.86
CA ILE A 46 24.02 1.11 -3.00
C ILE A 46 24.20 -0.23 -3.74
N HIS A 47 24.95 -0.20 -4.85
CA HIS A 47 25.14 -1.39 -5.69
C HIS A 47 25.70 -2.58 -4.91
N ARG A 48 25.08 -3.74 -5.14
CA ARG A 48 25.48 -5.03 -4.59
C ARG A 48 25.59 -6.05 -5.72
N ASP A 49 26.60 -6.87 -5.69
CA ASP A 49 26.79 -7.99 -6.62
C ASP A 49 26.16 -9.30 -6.10
N TRP A 50 25.57 -9.26 -4.91
CA TRP A 50 24.90 -10.37 -4.25
C TRP A 50 23.39 -10.12 -4.13
N ASP A 51 22.63 -11.22 -3.96
CA ASP A 51 21.17 -11.15 -3.87
C ASP A 51 20.74 -10.73 -2.45
N TYR A 52 20.34 -9.47 -2.31
CA TYR A 52 19.91 -8.88 -1.04
C TYR A 52 18.74 -9.65 -0.43
N LEU A 53 17.69 -9.95 -1.22
CA LEU A 53 16.51 -10.65 -0.71
C LEU A 53 16.88 -12.05 -0.23
N GLN A 54 17.66 -12.80 -1.01
CA GLN A 54 18.06 -14.15 -0.60
C GLN A 54 18.91 -14.13 0.69
N TYR A 55 19.83 -13.19 0.80
CA TYR A 55 20.61 -13.04 2.03
C TYR A 55 19.71 -12.73 3.22
N PHE A 56 18.76 -11.82 3.06
CA PHE A 56 17.80 -11.46 4.10
C PHE A 56 16.97 -12.68 4.56
N ILE A 57 16.47 -13.44 3.60
CA ILE A 57 15.70 -14.67 3.91
C ILE A 57 16.56 -15.66 4.68
N ASN A 58 17.78 -15.91 4.23
CA ASN A 58 18.68 -16.87 4.88
C ASN A 58 18.94 -16.48 6.34
N GLU A 59 19.20 -15.20 6.60
CA GLU A 59 19.45 -14.72 7.96
C GLU A 59 18.20 -14.75 8.83
N ALA A 60 17.05 -14.39 8.27
CA ALA A 60 15.78 -14.48 8.99
C ALA A 60 15.44 -15.93 9.36
N ARG A 61 15.65 -16.87 8.43
CA ARG A 61 15.42 -18.30 8.69
C ARG A 61 16.35 -18.85 9.76
N ARG A 62 17.62 -18.45 9.75
CA ARG A 62 18.59 -18.84 10.79
C ARG A 62 18.06 -18.47 12.18
N LEU A 63 17.36 -17.35 12.29
CA LEU A 63 16.82 -16.83 13.54
C LEU A 63 15.39 -17.29 13.84
N GLY A 64 14.79 -18.12 12.98
CA GLY A 64 13.42 -18.56 13.15
C GLY A 64 12.37 -17.46 12.89
N LEU A 65 12.74 -16.41 12.15
CA LEU A 65 11.83 -15.33 11.79
C LEU A 65 11.08 -15.66 10.50
N LYS A 66 9.78 -15.31 10.46
CA LYS A 66 9.00 -15.33 9.23
C LYS A 66 9.33 -14.08 8.40
N VAL A 67 9.24 -14.22 7.08
CA VAL A 67 9.58 -13.15 6.15
C VAL A 67 8.37 -12.79 5.31
N THR A 68 7.99 -11.52 5.35
CA THR A 68 7.06 -10.88 4.42
C THR A 68 7.86 -10.04 3.44
N VAL A 69 7.72 -10.30 2.14
CA VAL A 69 8.27 -9.43 1.11
C VAL A 69 7.26 -8.36 0.76
N SER A 70 7.71 -7.13 0.57
CA SER A 70 6.87 -6.00 0.19
C SER A 70 7.36 -5.39 -1.12
N THR A 71 6.44 -4.97 -1.98
CA THR A 71 6.75 -4.23 -3.20
C THR A 71 5.77 -3.08 -3.39
N ALA A 72 6.28 -1.94 -3.87
CA ALA A 72 5.46 -0.83 -4.36
C ALA A 72 4.88 -1.24 -5.72
N MET A 73 3.58 -1.48 -5.79
CA MET A 73 2.98 -2.15 -6.95
C MET A 73 2.94 -1.29 -8.20
N PHE A 74 2.50 -0.04 -8.11
CA PHE A 74 2.34 0.83 -9.28
C PHE A 74 3.37 1.95 -9.39
N PRO A 75 3.88 2.56 -8.30
CA PRO A 75 4.96 3.54 -8.46
C PRO A 75 6.19 2.94 -9.10
N SER A 76 6.78 3.66 -10.03
CA SER A 76 7.96 3.20 -10.79
C SER A 76 8.88 4.38 -11.16
N GLY A 77 8.94 5.37 -10.28
CA GLY A 77 9.79 6.55 -10.38
C GLY A 77 9.49 7.54 -9.29
N HIS A 78 10.43 8.47 -9.07
CA HIS A 78 10.34 9.51 -8.06
C HIS A 78 10.28 10.88 -8.74
N PRO A 79 9.10 11.53 -8.81
CA PRO A 79 8.95 12.77 -9.59
C PRO A 79 9.83 13.92 -9.10
N ALA A 80 10.04 14.04 -7.79
CA ALA A 80 10.83 15.13 -7.22
C ALA A 80 12.27 15.15 -7.74
N THR A 81 12.87 13.98 -7.95
CA THR A 81 14.25 13.83 -8.44
C THR A 81 14.34 13.34 -9.87
N ARG A 82 13.21 12.98 -10.49
CA ARG A 82 13.13 12.40 -11.84
C ARG A 82 14.00 11.14 -11.99
N GLU A 83 14.05 10.34 -10.95
CA GLU A 83 14.78 9.08 -10.92
C GLU A 83 13.81 7.89 -11.04
N GLY A 84 14.28 6.78 -11.61
CA GLY A 84 13.59 5.52 -11.64
C GLY A 84 13.12 5.09 -13.03
N LEU A 85 12.45 3.95 -13.05
CA LEU A 85 12.13 3.18 -14.25
C LEU A 85 11.41 4.00 -15.33
N VAL A 86 10.39 4.76 -14.97
CA VAL A 86 9.58 5.50 -15.95
C VAL A 86 10.27 6.74 -16.51
N TYR A 87 11.40 7.14 -15.93
CA TYR A 87 12.25 8.20 -16.46
C TYR A 87 13.39 7.63 -17.31
N ASP A 88 13.83 6.41 -17.01
CA ASP A 88 14.97 5.76 -17.66
C ASP A 88 14.59 4.95 -18.90
N GLU A 89 13.34 4.47 -18.98
CA GLU A 89 12.88 3.55 -20.04
C GLU A 89 11.69 4.13 -20.79
N SER A 90 11.87 4.43 -22.07
CA SER A 90 10.83 5.02 -22.93
C SER A 90 9.62 4.12 -23.16
N ARG A 91 9.74 2.80 -22.91
CA ARG A 91 8.60 1.86 -23.03
C ARG A 91 7.43 2.22 -22.12
N TRP A 92 7.66 3.03 -21.09
CA TRP A 92 6.63 3.46 -20.16
C TRP A 92 5.96 4.78 -20.53
N ASP A 93 6.39 5.42 -21.62
CA ASP A 93 5.75 6.64 -22.11
C ASP A 93 4.28 6.34 -22.48
N GLY A 94 3.37 7.22 -22.01
CA GLY A 94 1.93 7.04 -22.21
C GLY A 94 1.28 6.00 -21.30
N LYS A 95 2.01 5.40 -20.35
CA LYS A 95 1.51 4.35 -19.45
C LYS A 95 1.48 4.75 -17.98
N THR A 96 1.88 5.98 -17.68
CA THR A 96 1.79 6.56 -16.36
C THR A 96 0.45 7.25 -16.15
N CYS A 97 0.05 7.47 -14.89
CA CYS A 97 -1.20 8.13 -14.59
C CYS A 97 -1.22 9.58 -15.11
N LEU A 98 -2.37 9.99 -15.61
CA LEU A 98 -2.64 11.35 -16.08
C LEU A 98 -3.55 12.07 -15.09
N GLU A 99 -3.07 13.18 -14.55
CA GLU A 99 -3.79 13.96 -13.55
C GLU A 99 -4.69 15.01 -14.20
N TYR A 100 -5.88 15.19 -13.61
CA TYR A 100 -6.77 16.31 -13.92
C TYR A 100 -6.54 17.38 -12.85
N THR A 101 -5.82 18.43 -13.22
CA THR A 101 -5.38 19.47 -12.28
C THR A 101 -6.45 20.53 -12.05
N PRO A 102 -6.39 21.27 -10.91
CA PRO A 102 -7.37 22.33 -10.61
C PRO A 102 -7.46 23.46 -11.64
N ASP A 103 -6.42 23.65 -12.47
CA ASP A 103 -6.46 24.62 -13.58
C ASP A 103 -7.13 24.06 -14.85
N GLY A 104 -7.72 22.87 -14.77
CA GLY A 104 -8.44 22.23 -15.88
C GLY A 104 -7.55 21.55 -16.90
N LYS A 105 -6.27 21.40 -16.62
CA LYS A 105 -5.29 20.75 -17.51
C LYS A 105 -5.06 19.31 -17.15
N MET A 106 -4.53 18.57 -18.12
CA MET A 106 -4.06 17.20 -17.91
C MET A 106 -2.54 17.21 -17.76
N LEU A 107 -2.05 16.56 -16.69
CA LEU A 107 -0.63 16.52 -16.35
C LEU A 107 -0.18 15.09 -16.16
N ASP A 108 0.88 14.68 -16.87
CA ASP A 108 1.53 13.39 -16.61
C ASP A 108 2.10 13.43 -15.18
N ILE A 109 1.80 12.41 -14.40
CA ILE A 109 2.27 12.33 -12.99
C ILE A 109 3.79 12.45 -12.87
N ARG A 110 4.54 12.05 -13.92
CA ARG A 110 6.00 12.22 -13.95
C ARG A 110 6.45 13.67 -13.81
N GLU A 111 5.58 14.62 -14.14
CA GLU A 111 5.85 16.06 -14.06
C GLU A 111 5.36 16.70 -12.76
N ASP A 112 4.66 15.96 -11.91
CA ASP A 112 4.16 16.46 -10.63
C ASP A 112 5.14 16.13 -9.48
N LYS A 113 6.02 17.07 -9.19
CA LYS A 113 7.08 16.91 -8.17
C LYS A 113 6.55 16.72 -6.74
N LYS A 114 5.26 16.97 -6.49
CA LYS A 114 4.64 16.81 -5.18
C LYS A 114 4.17 15.38 -4.92
N LYS A 115 4.04 14.56 -5.96
CA LYS A 115 3.60 13.18 -5.80
C LYS A 115 4.73 12.32 -5.25
N VAL A 116 4.36 11.38 -4.38
CA VAL A 116 5.30 10.46 -3.73
C VAL A 116 5.97 9.51 -4.72
N GLY A 117 5.29 9.19 -5.82
CA GLY A 117 5.80 8.29 -6.84
C GLY A 117 5.14 8.54 -8.18
N ALA A 118 5.82 8.16 -9.24
CA ALA A 118 5.28 8.19 -10.60
C ALA A 118 4.56 6.85 -10.86
N PHE A 119 3.26 6.83 -10.63
CA PHE A 119 2.45 5.62 -10.73
C PHE A 119 2.20 5.24 -12.18
N LEU A 120 2.43 3.97 -12.49
CA LEU A 120 1.89 3.34 -13.69
C LEU A 120 0.38 3.24 -13.56
N ASN A 121 -0.30 3.30 -14.70
CA ASN A 121 -1.76 3.37 -14.76
C ASN A 121 -2.41 2.00 -14.48
N PRO A 122 -3.11 1.82 -13.35
CA PRO A 122 -3.67 0.51 -12.97
C PRO A 122 -4.73 -0.04 -13.90
N VAL A 123 -5.34 0.80 -14.74
CA VAL A 123 -6.39 0.36 -15.67
C VAL A 123 -5.83 -0.38 -16.89
N ARG A 124 -4.55 -0.16 -17.22
CA ARG A 124 -3.92 -0.74 -18.41
C ARG A 124 -3.62 -2.22 -18.21
N LYS A 125 -4.04 -3.03 -19.15
CA LYS A 125 -3.79 -4.49 -19.13
C LYS A 125 -2.30 -4.82 -19.14
N ASP A 126 -1.50 -4.08 -19.90
CA ASP A 126 -0.05 -4.32 -19.98
C ASP A 126 0.66 -3.97 -18.66
N VAL A 127 0.23 -2.91 -17.98
CA VAL A 127 0.75 -2.54 -16.66
C VAL A 127 0.40 -3.61 -15.63
N ARG A 128 -0.84 -4.08 -15.63
CA ARG A 128 -1.28 -5.15 -14.71
C ARG A 128 -0.50 -6.44 -14.94
N LYS A 129 -0.33 -6.82 -16.20
CA LYS A 129 0.46 -8.01 -16.58
C LYS A 129 1.91 -7.89 -16.09
N PHE A 130 2.50 -6.71 -16.25
CA PHE A 130 3.85 -6.42 -15.78
C PHE A 130 3.94 -6.56 -14.25
N ALA A 131 3.02 -5.94 -13.51
CA ALA A 131 2.99 -6.01 -12.05
C ALA A 131 2.81 -7.47 -11.55
N LEU A 132 1.95 -8.25 -12.20
CA LEU A 132 1.77 -9.67 -11.88
C LEU A 132 3.03 -10.49 -12.17
N SER A 133 3.78 -10.14 -13.21
CA SER A 133 5.03 -10.85 -13.55
C SER A 133 6.09 -10.69 -12.45
N ILE A 134 6.11 -9.54 -11.79
CA ILE A 134 7.01 -9.26 -10.66
C ILE A 134 6.63 -10.12 -9.45
N VAL A 135 5.35 -10.17 -9.12
CA VAL A 135 4.82 -11.02 -8.04
C VAL A 135 5.20 -12.49 -8.31
N ARG A 136 4.97 -12.94 -9.52
CA ARG A 136 5.31 -14.31 -9.96
C ARG A 136 6.78 -14.62 -9.80
N GLU A 137 7.64 -13.72 -10.25
CA GLU A 137 9.09 -13.91 -10.16
C GLU A 137 9.56 -14.08 -8.72
N ILE A 138 9.05 -13.23 -7.82
CA ILE A 138 9.42 -13.29 -6.41
C ILE A 138 8.93 -14.58 -5.76
N VAL A 139 7.66 -14.92 -5.92
CA VAL A 139 7.07 -16.10 -5.27
C VAL A 139 7.66 -17.40 -5.80
N ARG A 140 8.03 -17.45 -7.08
CA ARG A 140 8.68 -18.63 -7.66
C ARG A 140 10.11 -18.84 -7.18
N ASN A 141 10.85 -17.76 -6.99
CA ASN A 141 12.30 -17.83 -6.80
C ASN A 141 12.76 -17.66 -5.35
N TYR A 142 11.85 -17.23 -4.44
CA TYR A 142 12.21 -16.95 -3.06
C TYR A 142 11.22 -17.62 -2.10
N ASP A 143 11.75 -18.17 -1.01
CA ASP A 143 10.95 -18.81 0.02
C ASP A 143 10.48 -17.78 1.04
N VAL A 144 9.35 -17.11 0.74
CA VAL A 144 8.73 -16.11 1.60
C VAL A 144 7.46 -16.68 2.26
N ASP A 145 7.11 -16.17 3.44
CA ASP A 145 5.89 -16.59 4.15
C ASP A 145 4.68 -15.77 3.72
N ALA A 146 4.90 -14.51 3.35
CA ALA A 146 3.84 -13.60 2.94
C ALA A 146 4.33 -12.58 1.92
N TYR A 147 3.39 -12.05 1.17
CA TYR A 147 3.61 -10.98 0.21
C TYR A 147 2.70 -9.81 0.57
N ALA A 148 3.28 -8.66 0.89
CA ALA A 148 2.55 -7.45 1.22
C ALA A 148 2.50 -6.51 0.01
N LEU A 149 1.30 -6.14 -0.40
CA LEU A 149 1.08 -5.15 -1.46
C LEU A 149 1.16 -3.76 -0.87
N ASP A 150 2.17 -3.00 -1.29
CA ASP A 150 2.32 -1.59 -0.95
C ASP A 150 2.00 -0.73 -2.18
N TYR A 151 1.43 0.45 -1.97
CA TYR A 151 1.03 1.32 -3.08
C TYR A 151 0.21 0.61 -4.17
N CYS A 152 -0.59 -0.37 -3.78
CA CYS A 152 -1.51 -1.06 -4.68
C CYS A 152 -2.80 -0.24 -4.79
N ARG A 153 -2.71 0.89 -5.46
CA ARG A 153 -3.71 1.95 -5.46
C ARG A 153 -3.44 2.96 -6.57
N TYR A 154 -4.39 3.88 -6.75
CA TYR A 154 -4.16 5.11 -7.51
C TYR A 154 -3.38 6.13 -6.67
N PRO A 155 -2.71 7.10 -7.30
CA PRO A 155 -1.93 8.10 -6.56
C PRO A 155 -2.77 9.09 -5.77
N GLY A 156 -3.96 9.42 -6.25
CA GLY A 156 -4.86 10.37 -5.62
C GLY A 156 -6.18 10.49 -6.39
N ASP A 157 -7.03 11.40 -5.93
CA ASP A 157 -8.37 11.64 -6.51
C ASP A 157 -8.32 12.35 -7.86
N ASP A 158 -7.17 12.87 -8.24
CA ASP A 158 -6.95 13.62 -9.49
C ASP A 158 -6.50 12.75 -10.65
N SER A 159 -6.46 11.43 -10.52
CA SER A 159 -6.04 10.50 -11.58
C SER A 159 -6.76 9.14 -11.48
N ASP A 160 -6.74 8.28 -12.49
CA ASP A 160 -6.20 8.51 -13.82
C ASP A 160 -7.29 9.01 -14.77
N PHE A 161 -7.01 10.06 -15.52
CA PHE A 161 -7.95 10.65 -16.48
C PHE A 161 -7.48 10.50 -17.93
N SER A 162 -6.73 9.42 -18.22
CA SER A 162 -6.31 9.09 -19.57
C SER A 162 -7.47 8.59 -20.43
N ALA A 163 -7.24 8.53 -21.73
CA ALA A 163 -8.19 7.93 -22.67
C ALA A 163 -8.46 6.45 -22.34
N ASP A 164 -7.47 5.74 -21.80
CA ASP A 164 -7.64 4.34 -21.39
C ASP A 164 -8.65 4.22 -20.26
N SER A 165 -8.56 5.10 -19.25
CA SER A 165 -9.51 5.12 -18.14
C SER A 165 -10.90 5.53 -18.59
N ARG A 166 -11.01 6.49 -19.50
CA ARG A 166 -12.31 6.87 -20.08
C ARG A 166 -12.98 5.66 -20.74
N LYS A 167 -12.25 4.96 -21.58
CA LYS A 167 -12.76 3.79 -22.31
C LYS A 167 -13.18 2.68 -21.35
N ALA A 168 -12.35 2.38 -20.36
CA ALA A 168 -12.67 1.37 -19.36
C ALA A 168 -13.88 1.76 -18.50
N PHE A 169 -14.01 3.03 -18.15
CA PHE A 169 -15.15 3.54 -17.41
C PHE A 169 -16.45 3.46 -18.24
N GLU A 170 -16.39 3.82 -19.51
CA GLU A 170 -17.53 3.69 -20.41
C GLU A 170 -17.99 2.23 -20.54
N HIS A 171 -17.04 1.30 -20.59
CA HIS A 171 -17.35 -0.12 -20.57
C HIS A 171 -18.03 -0.53 -19.25
N TYR A 172 -17.53 -0.05 -18.13
CA TYR A 172 -18.11 -0.28 -16.80
C TYR A 172 -19.55 0.26 -16.70
N LEU A 173 -19.79 1.47 -17.20
CA LEU A 173 -21.11 2.09 -17.23
C LEU A 173 -22.09 1.43 -18.21
N GLY A 174 -21.58 0.81 -19.27
CA GLY A 174 -22.38 0.34 -20.39
C GLY A 174 -22.84 1.45 -21.33
N LYS A 175 -22.23 2.61 -21.31
CA LYS A 175 -22.57 3.77 -22.16
C LYS A 175 -21.42 4.75 -22.27
N LYS A 176 -21.47 5.62 -23.30
CA LYS A 176 -20.47 6.66 -23.51
C LYS A 176 -20.64 7.82 -22.51
N VAL A 177 -19.51 8.41 -22.11
CA VAL A 177 -19.49 9.66 -21.33
C VAL A 177 -19.37 10.83 -22.29
N ARG A 178 -20.37 11.70 -22.31
CA ARG A 178 -20.43 12.80 -23.25
C ARG A 178 -19.32 13.82 -23.04
N ASN A 179 -19.13 14.27 -21.80
CA ASN A 179 -18.17 15.29 -21.42
C ASN A 179 -17.20 14.72 -20.36
N PHE A 180 -16.07 14.18 -20.81
CA PHE A 180 -15.07 13.63 -19.93
C PHE A 180 -13.89 14.62 -19.83
N PRO A 181 -13.40 14.99 -18.63
CA PRO A 181 -13.75 14.45 -17.31
C PRO A 181 -14.89 15.18 -16.57
N ASP A 182 -15.48 16.20 -17.15
CA ASP A 182 -16.40 17.10 -16.46
C ASP A 182 -17.67 16.40 -15.94
N ASP A 183 -18.13 15.35 -16.62
CA ASP A 183 -19.26 14.54 -16.14
C ASP A 183 -18.91 13.72 -14.88
N ILE A 184 -17.63 13.61 -14.54
CA ILE A 184 -17.18 13.03 -13.29
C ILE A 184 -17.18 14.11 -12.20
N PHE A 185 -16.35 15.12 -12.38
CA PHE A 185 -16.34 16.33 -11.56
C PHE A 185 -15.59 17.46 -12.25
N THR A 186 -15.83 18.67 -11.78
CA THR A 186 -15.01 19.84 -12.10
C THR A 186 -14.40 20.38 -10.83
N TRP A 187 -13.32 21.14 -10.98
CA TRP A 187 -12.67 21.77 -9.84
C TRP A 187 -13.31 23.13 -9.55
N ASN A 188 -13.63 23.38 -8.28
CA ASN A 188 -14.00 24.70 -7.77
C ASN A 188 -12.73 25.56 -7.58
N ALA A 189 -12.90 26.87 -7.50
CA ALA A 189 -11.80 27.81 -7.31
C ALA A 189 -11.01 27.55 -6.01
N ASP A 190 -11.65 26.99 -4.98
CA ASP A 190 -11.04 26.67 -3.70
C ASP A 190 -10.33 25.29 -3.68
N GLY A 191 -10.26 24.60 -4.82
CA GLY A 191 -9.64 23.30 -4.92
C GLY A 191 -10.54 22.11 -4.50
N THR A 192 -11.79 22.38 -4.14
CA THR A 192 -12.77 21.32 -3.90
C THR A 192 -13.38 20.84 -5.21
N LYS A 193 -14.04 19.68 -5.18
CA LYS A 193 -14.66 19.09 -6.36
C LYS A 193 -16.14 19.47 -6.43
N ASN A 194 -16.58 19.82 -7.64
CA ASN A 194 -17.99 19.98 -7.98
C ASN A 194 -18.44 18.69 -8.67
N PRO A 195 -19.27 17.83 -8.02
CA PRO A 195 -19.65 16.54 -8.58
C PRO A 195 -20.40 16.66 -9.91
N GLY A 196 -20.00 15.81 -10.87
CA GLY A 196 -20.73 15.62 -12.13
C GLY A 196 -21.74 14.48 -12.01
N ILE A 197 -22.40 14.15 -13.14
CA ILE A 197 -23.47 13.16 -13.17
C ILE A 197 -22.99 11.74 -12.87
N TYR A 198 -21.71 11.45 -13.10
CA TYR A 198 -21.12 10.12 -12.85
C TYR A 198 -20.15 10.12 -11.68
N TYR A 199 -20.28 11.04 -10.74
CA TYR A 199 -19.35 11.21 -9.64
C TYR A 199 -19.17 9.92 -8.83
N LYS A 200 -20.26 9.35 -8.33
CA LYS A 200 -20.22 8.14 -7.49
C LYS A 200 -19.76 6.92 -8.26
N GLU A 201 -20.21 6.79 -9.50
CA GLU A 201 -19.87 5.66 -10.36
C GLU A 201 -18.38 5.63 -10.68
N TRP A 202 -17.73 6.79 -10.82
CA TRP A 202 -16.31 6.89 -11.07
C TRP A 202 -15.48 6.30 -9.92
N TRP A 203 -15.82 6.67 -8.69
CA TRP A 203 -15.11 6.16 -7.52
C TRP A 203 -15.31 4.67 -7.34
N ALA A 204 -16.51 4.16 -7.53
CA ALA A 204 -16.80 2.74 -7.52
C ALA A 204 -16.03 1.98 -8.61
N PHE A 205 -15.96 2.54 -9.80
CA PHE A 205 -15.18 1.99 -10.90
C PHE A 205 -13.69 1.86 -10.54
N ARG A 206 -13.08 2.92 -10.02
CA ARG A 206 -11.66 2.92 -9.64
C ARG A 206 -11.39 1.90 -8.53
N ALA A 207 -12.25 1.85 -7.52
CA ALA A 207 -12.15 0.85 -6.46
C ALA A 207 -12.22 -0.57 -7.04
N ASN A 208 -13.11 -0.79 -8.01
CA ASN A 208 -13.23 -2.09 -8.66
C ASN A 208 -11.99 -2.46 -9.48
N VAL A 209 -11.33 -1.49 -10.11
CA VAL A 209 -10.05 -1.71 -10.81
C VAL A 209 -9.01 -2.28 -9.85
N ILE A 210 -8.85 -1.65 -8.69
CA ILE A 210 -7.88 -2.11 -7.68
C ILE A 210 -8.30 -3.46 -7.10
N THR A 211 -9.57 -3.64 -6.75
CA THR A 211 -10.07 -4.90 -6.20
C THR A 211 -9.88 -6.07 -7.17
N SER A 212 -10.18 -5.87 -8.45
CA SER A 212 -9.94 -6.92 -9.45
C SER A 212 -8.47 -7.27 -9.57
N PHE A 213 -7.59 -6.30 -9.41
CA PHE A 213 -6.14 -6.56 -9.41
C PHE A 213 -5.70 -7.32 -8.17
N VAL A 214 -6.21 -6.98 -6.99
CA VAL A 214 -5.94 -7.74 -5.75
C VAL A 214 -6.36 -9.21 -5.90
N LYS A 215 -7.53 -9.44 -6.51
CA LYS A 215 -7.99 -10.80 -6.82
C LYS A 215 -7.03 -11.55 -7.74
N GLU A 216 -6.54 -10.89 -8.78
CA GLU A 216 -5.57 -11.48 -9.72
C GLU A 216 -4.25 -11.82 -9.02
N VAL A 217 -3.77 -10.94 -8.14
CA VAL A 217 -2.55 -11.18 -7.36
C VAL A 217 -2.73 -12.42 -6.47
N ARG A 218 -3.85 -12.50 -5.76
CA ARG A 218 -4.15 -13.66 -4.91
C ARG A 218 -4.14 -14.95 -5.70
N LYS A 219 -4.80 -14.96 -6.85
CA LYS A 219 -4.86 -16.12 -7.74
C LYS A 219 -3.46 -16.51 -8.23
N GLU A 220 -2.66 -15.53 -8.63
CA GLU A 220 -1.28 -15.76 -9.11
C GLU A 220 -0.41 -16.38 -8.02
N ILE A 221 -0.42 -15.81 -6.82
CA ILE A 221 0.36 -16.33 -5.70
C ILE A 221 -0.06 -17.76 -5.36
N HIS A 222 -1.35 -18.02 -5.22
CA HIS A 222 -1.85 -19.33 -4.83
C HIS A 222 -1.64 -20.39 -5.90
N SER A 223 -1.56 -20.00 -7.17
CA SER A 223 -1.23 -20.94 -8.26
C SER A 223 0.22 -21.45 -8.19
N ILE A 224 1.08 -20.70 -7.52
CA ILE A 224 2.51 -21.06 -7.34
C ILE A 224 2.72 -21.72 -5.99
N ASN A 225 2.23 -21.11 -4.92
CA ASN A 225 2.39 -21.61 -3.56
C ASN A 225 1.21 -21.11 -2.69
N ASN A 226 0.26 -21.99 -2.39
CA ASN A 226 -0.93 -21.65 -1.62
C ASN A 226 -0.67 -21.39 -0.12
N LYS A 227 0.56 -21.60 0.33
CA LYS A 227 0.97 -21.31 1.72
C LYS A 227 1.41 -19.86 1.91
N VAL A 228 1.76 -19.17 0.82
CA VAL A 228 2.15 -17.74 0.89
C VAL A 228 0.91 -16.90 1.18
N LYS A 229 0.97 -16.13 2.24
CA LYS A 229 -0.11 -15.25 2.65
C LYS A 229 -0.09 -13.94 1.86
N LEU A 230 -1.27 -13.41 1.57
CA LEU A 230 -1.41 -12.10 0.93
C LEU A 230 -1.77 -11.06 1.97
N GLU A 231 -0.94 -10.02 2.05
CA GLU A 231 -1.15 -8.88 2.94
C GLU A 231 -1.31 -7.61 2.12
N TYR A 232 -2.06 -6.67 2.67
CA TYR A 232 -2.27 -5.38 2.05
C TYR A 232 -1.94 -4.28 3.04
N TRP A 233 -1.05 -3.38 2.63
CA TRP A 233 -0.56 -2.30 3.48
C TRP A 233 -1.10 -0.96 2.98
N ALA A 234 -1.90 -0.29 3.81
CA ALA A 234 -2.49 0.99 3.50
C ALA A 234 -2.83 1.78 4.77
N ALA A 235 -2.98 3.08 4.61
CA ALA A 235 -3.47 3.94 5.69
C ALA A 235 -4.94 3.65 6.01
N SER A 236 -5.30 3.89 7.26
CA SER A 236 -6.65 3.63 7.79
C SER A 236 -7.64 4.78 7.55
N TRP A 237 -7.26 5.83 6.82
CA TRP A 237 -8.04 7.06 6.60
C TRP A 237 -9.29 6.77 5.76
N ILE A 238 -10.38 6.39 6.41
CA ILE A 238 -11.57 5.88 5.70
C ILE A 238 -12.25 6.94 4.82
N HIS A 239 -12.26 8.20 5.26
CA HIS A 239 -12.91 9.29 4.53
C HIS A 239 -12.24 9.61 3.19
N GLY A 240 -10.97 9.29 3.04
CA GLY A 240 -10.17 9.60 1.86
C GLY A 240 -9.77 8.41 1.00
N ILE A 241 -10.15 7.18 1.37
CA ILE A 241 -9.69 6.00 0.63
C ILE A 241 -10.19 5.96 -0.81
N TYR A 242 -11.34 6.58 -1.09
CA TYR A 242 -11.87 6.67 -2.44
C TYR A 242 -10.90 7.34 -3.41
N GLY A 243 -10.14 8.32 -2.90
CA GLY A 243 -9.16 9.04 -3.70
C GLY A 243 -8.03 8.15 -4.22
N GLN A 244 -7.70 7.10 -3.51
CA GLN A 244 -6.71 6.12 -3.93
C GLN A 244 -7.32 4.89 -4.62
N GLY A 245 -8.63 4.84 -4.75
CA GLY A 245 -9.31 3.67 -5.31
C GLY A 245 -9.20 2.44 -4.41
N GLN A 246 -9.06 2.64 -3.11
CA GLN A 246 -8.96 1.55 -2.14
C GLN A 246 -10.31 1.25 -1.51
N ASN A 247 -10.61 -0.03 -1.34
CA ASN A 247 -11.68 -0.48 -0.45
C ASN A 247 -11.24 -1.76 0.25
N TRP A 248 -10.46 -1.60 1.31
CA TRP A 248 -9.96 -2.71 2.12
C TRP A 248 -11.01 -3.27 3.09
N ALA A 249 -12.22 -2.73 3.09
CA ALA A 249 -13.31 -3.22 3.94
C ALA A 249 -13.92 -4.53 3.39
N SER A 250 -14.77 -5.13 4.19
CA SER A 250 -15.65 -6.22 3.73
C SER A 250 -16.69 -5.66 2.74
N PRO A 251 -17.03 -6.39 1.67
CA PRO A 251 -18.13 -5.98 0.79
C PRO A 251 -19.50 -6.00 1.48
N LYS A 252 -19.59 -6.58 2.67
CA LYS A 252 -20.82 -6.56 3.50
C LYS A 252 -20.97 -5.26 4.27
N SER A 253 -19.93 -4.43 4.35
CA SER A 253 -19.99 -3.14 5.05
C SER A 253 -20.65 -2.09 4.14
N ASP A 254 -21.55 -1.34 4.71
CA ASP A 254 -22.25 -0.23 4.04
C ASP A 254 -21.62 1.14 4.32
N PHE A 255 -20.41 1.16 4.85
CA PHE A 255 -19.76 2.36 5.39
C PHE A 255 -19.71 3.53 4.41
N SER A 256 -19.57 3.25 3.11
CA SER A 256 -19.40 4.32 2.12
C SER A 256 -20.64 5.18 1.92
N LEU A 257 -21.82 4.66 2.29
CA LEU A 257 -23.08 5.40 2.17
C LEU A 257 -23.12 6.64 3.07
N ASN A 258 -22.22 6.73 4.06
CA ASN A 258 -22.08 7.91 4.92
C ASN A 258 -21.29 9.06 4.26
N TYR A 259 -20.78 8.86 3.04
CA TYR A 259 -19.92 9.82 2.36
C TYR A 259 -20.51 10.21 1.01
N PRO A 260 -20.26 11.46 0.55
CA PRO A 260 -20.78 11.94 -0.75
C PRO A 260 -20.29 11.13 -1.95
N TRP A 261 -19.13 10.50 -1.84
CA TRP A 261 -18.54 9.67 -2.90
C TRP A 261 -19.02 8.21 -2.87
N GLY A 262 -19.69 7.81 -1.79
CA GLY A 262 -20.04 6.41 -1.55
C GLY A 262 -21.29 5.95 -2.30
N SER A 263 -21.40 4.63 -2.46
CA SER A 263 -22.51 3.96 -3.13
C SER A 263 -22.52 2.48 -2.77
N GLU A 264 -23.60 1.79 -3.08
CA GLU A 264 -23.65 0.33 -2.94
C GLU A 264 -22.58 -0.35 -3.80
N ALA A 265 -22.37 0.15 -5.02
CA ALA A 265 -21.33 -0.37 -5.90
C ALA A 265 -19.93 -0.21 -5.31
N TYR A 266 -19.66 0.91 -4.62
CA TYR A 266 -18.41 1.08 -3.90
C TYR A 266 -18.28 0.06 -2.76
N ASN A 267 -19.32 -0.13 -1.97
CA ASN A 267 -19.32 -1.11 -0.87
C ASN A 267 -19.04 -2.52 -1.38
N GLU A 268 -19.63 -2.90 -2.50
CA GLU A 268 -19.45 -4.21 -3.11
C GLU A 268 -18.03 -4.48 -3.58
N SER A 269 -17.25 -3.43 -3.79
CA SER A 269 -15.84 -3.55 -4.20
C SER A 269 -14.88 -3.91 -3.06
N GLY A 270 -15.37 -4.11 -1.84
CA GLY A 270 -14.51 -4.46 -0.70
C GLY A 270 -13.65 -5.68 -0.96
N PHE A 271 -12.32 -5.56 -0.71
CA PHE A 271 -11.41 -6.67 -1.02
C PHE A 271 -10.88 -7.42 0.22
N ALA A 272 -11.38 -7.11 1.42
CA ALA A 272 -10.98 -7.85 2.63
C ALA A 272 -11.04 -9.38 2.47
N PRO A 273 -12.07 -9.97 1.81
CA PRO A 273 -12.13 -11.43 1.68
C PRO A 273 -10.98 -12.05 0.89
N TYR A 274 -10.25 -11.26 0.11
CA TYR A 274 -9.13 -11.74 -0.71
C TYR A 274 -7.79 -11.61 -0.02
N LEU A 275 -7.77 -11.06 1.19
CA LEU A 275 -6.57 -10.86 2.01
C LEU A 275 -6.50 -11.89 3.14
N ASP A 276 -5.29 -12.25 3.54
CA ASP A 276 -5.05 -12.91 4.81
C ASP A 276 -4.91 -11.88 5.93
N THR A 277 -4.25 -10.75 5.66
CA THR A 277 -4.03 -9.69 6.65
C THR A 277 -4.10 -8.31 6.01
N PHE A 278 -4.79 -7.40 6.70
CA PHE A 278 -4.72 -5.97 6.43
C PHE A 278 -3.74 -5.33 7.41
N LEU A 279 -2.63 -4.78 6.89
CA LEU A 279 -1.67 -4.01 7.66
C LEU A 279 -2.20 -2.57 7.74
N CYS A 280 -2.92 -2.30 8.83
CA CYS A 280 -3.71 -1.08 9.01
C CYS A 280 -2.84 0.08 9.49
N GLY A 281 -2.49 0.98 8.61
CA GLY A 281 -1.63 2.13 8.89
C GLY A 281 -2.32 3.19 9.74
N THR A 282 -2.08 3.16 11.04
CA THR A 282 -2.54 4.17 12.00
C THR A 282 -1.38 5.10 12.37
N TYR A 283 -0.97 5.93 11.40
CA TYR A 283 0.19 6.82 11.52
C TYR A 283 -0.18 8.12 12.23
N LEU A 284 -0.59 7.97 13.51
CA LEU A 284 -1.10 9.04 14.34
C LEU A 284 -0.27 9.15 15.63
N GLU A 285 -0.15 10.34 16.15
CA GLU A 285 0.59 10.59 17.39
C GLU A 285 -0.20 10.15 18.62
N ARG A 286 -1.53 10.37 18.62
CA ARG A 286 -2.40 9.98 19.74
C ARG A 286 -2.64 8.47 19.71
N ILE A 287 -2.36 7.82 20.83
CA ILE A 287 -2.48 6.36 20.95
C ILE A 287 -3.90 5.98 21.38
N TYR A 288 -4.38 6.50 22.52
CA TYR A 288 -5.67 6.16 23.09
C TYR A 288 -6.75 7.19 22.73
N GLY A 289 -7.96 6.73 22.54
CA GLY A 289 -9.10 7.61 22.29
C GLY A 289 -10.18 6.95 21.46
N MET A 290 -11.05 6.13 22.08
CA MET A 290 -12.18 5.50 21.37
C MET A 290 -13.17 6.52 20.82
N ASP A 291 -13.20 7.74 21.37
CA ASP A 291 -14.05 8.83 20.92
C ASP A 291 -13.34 9.79 19.96
N ASP A 292 -12.07 9.52 19.66
CA ASP A 292 -11.25 10.39 18.82
C ASP A 292 -10.82 9.67 17.53
N PRO A 293 -11.40 10.03 16.38
CA PRO A 293 -11.03 9.44 15.09
C PRO A 293 -9.56 9.61 14.71
N GLU A 294 -8.85 10.52 15.39
CA GLU A 294 -7.42 10.77 15.17
C GLU A 294 -6.54 9.99 16.15
N SER A 295 -7.06 8.89 16.74
CA SER A 295 -6.28 8.00 17.61
C SER A 295 -6.03 6.65 16.96
N ILE A 296 -4.93 6.01 17.36
CA ILE A 296 -4.59 4.64 16.93
C ILE A 296 -5.68 3.66 17.37
N GLU A 297 -6.14 3.77 18.62
CA GLU A 297 -7.18 2.91 19.16
C GLU A 297 -8.46 2.95 18.33
N TYR A 298 -8.92 4.16 17.98
CA TYR A 298 -10.11 4.33 17.14
C TYR A 298 -9.89 3.75 15.73
N GLY A 299 -8.73 4.03 15.13
CA GLY A 299 -8.42 3.54 13.78
C GLY A 299 -8.40 2.02 13.69
N ILE A 300 -7.83 1.34 14.67
CA ILE A 300 -7.81 -0.12 14.74
C ILE A 300 -9.23 -0.68 14.92
N ALA A 301 -9.99 -0.13 15.88
CA ALA A 301 -11.36 -0.58 16.14
C ALA A 301 -12.25 -0.43 14.91
N ARG A 302 -12.12 0.71 14.23
CA ARG A 302 -12.86 0.97 12.98
C ARG A 302 -12.47 -0.01 11.88
N ALA A 303 -11.18 -0.26 11.69
CA ALA A 303 -10.72 -1.21 10.68
C ALA A 303 -11.27 -2.61 10.95
N GLN A 304 -11.22 -3.08 12.18
CA GLN A 304 -11.77 -4.39 12.55
C GLN A 304 -13.28 -4.48 12.28
N ARG A 305 -14.02 -3.43 12.59
CA ARG A 305 -15.47 -3.39 12.32
C ARG A 305 -15.74 -3.44 10.81
N LEU A 306 -15.01 -2.67 10.01
CA LEU A 306 -15.22 -2.59 8.55
C LEU A 306 -14.78 -3.86 7.83
N VAL A 307 -13.72 -4.49 8.29
CA VAL A 307 -13.21 -5.75 7.72
C VAL A 307 -14.07 -6.93 8.15
N GLY A 308 -14.64 -6.87 9.34
CA GLY A 308 -15.40 -7.99 9.92
C GLY A 308 -14.49 -9.19 10.17
N ASN A 309 -14.95 -10.37 9.75
CA ASN A 309 -14.19 -11.61 9.89
C ASN A 309 -13.46 -12.02 8.60
N ASP A 310 -13.42 -11.13 7.61
CA ASP A 310 -12.91 -11.49 6.27
C ASP A 310 -11.39 -11.68 6.26
N CYS A 311 -10.65 -10.93 7.07
CA CYS A 311 -9.21 -11.07 7.20
C CYS A 311 -8.75 -10.58 8.58
N LYS A 312 -7.48 -10.83 8.88
CA LYS A 312 -6.84 -10.28 10.09
C LYS A 312 -6.53 -8.81 9.92
N VAL A 313 -6.52 -8.07 11.03
CA VAL A 313 -6.06 -6.68 11.08
C VAL A 313 -4.85 -6.61 11.99
N PHE A 314 -3.73 -6.12 11.46
CA PHE A 314 -2.54 -5.79 12.25
C PHE A 314 -2.46 -4.29 12.42
N GLY A 315 -2.33 -3.83 13.66
CA GLY A 315 -2.04 -2.42 13.92
C GLY A 315 -0.65 -2.08 13.39
N THR A 316 -0.58 -1.05 12.55
CA THR A 316 0.69 -0.60 11.98
C THR A 316 0.94 0.83 12.44
N ILE A 317 2.09 1.06 13.06
CA ILE A 317 2.48 2.35 13.62
C ILE A 317 3.72 2.90 12.94
N TYR A 318 3.87 4.22 12.95
CA TYR A 318 5.06 4.89 12.47
C TYR A 318 5.93 5.29 13.66
N ALA A 319 7.09 4.66 13.76
CA ALA A 319 7.99 4.83 14.92
C ALA A 319 8.38 6.30 15.18
N LEU A 320 8.49 7.11 14.13
CA LEU A 320 8.82 8.53 14.25
C LEU A 320 7.84 9.29 15.16
N ASN A 321 6.58 8.89 15.18
CA ASN A 321 5.53 9.53 16.00
C ASN A 321 5.61 9.17 17.48
N HIS A 322 6.47 8.22 17.85
CA HIS A 322 6.45 7.61 19.20
C HIS A 322 7.82 7.59 19.88
N LYS A 323 8.54 8.68 19.78
CA LYS A 323 9.88 8.80 20.36
C LYS A 323 9.90 8.50 21.87
N THR A 324 8.84 8.91 22.60
CA THR A 324 8.79 8.80 24.08
C THR A 324 7.72 7.82 24.58
N ASN A 325 6.87 7.28 23.71
CA ASN A 325 5.70 6.49 24.11
C ASN A 325 5.45 5.25 23.25
N ILE A 326 6.49 4.75 22.58
CA ILE A 326 6.32 3.60 21.67
C ILE A 326 5.85 2.33 22.40
N ALA A 327 6.21 2.17 23.68
CA ALA A 327 5.74 1.03 24.48
C ALA A 327 4.21 0.98 24.53
N ASP A 328 3.56 2.14 24.70
CA ASP A 328 2.10 2.23 24.73
C ASP A 328 1.48 1.90 23.37
N ALA A 329 2.06 2.42 22.29
CA ALA A 329 1.57 2.14 20.94
C ALA A 329 1.69 0.65 20.60
N VAL A 330 2.83 0.04 20.92
CA VAL A 330 3.09 -1.40 20.71
C VAL A 330 2.09 -2.23 21.51
N SER A 331 1.95 -1.93 22.79
CA SER A 331 1.03 -2.65 23.69
C SER A 331 -0.41 -2.56 23.18
N LEU A 332 -0.86 -1.37 22.81
CA LEU A 332 -2.21 -1.17 22.28
C LEU A 332 -2.47 -2.03 21.02
N CYS A 333 -1.56 -1.98 20.05
CA CYS A 333 -1.72 -2.75 18.82
C CYS A 333 -1.83 -4.24 19.09
N LEU A 334 -0.97 -4.78 19.96
CA LEU A 334 -0.97 -6.20 20.29
C LEU A 334 -2.20 -6.62 21.12
N GLU A 335 -2.73 -5.73 21.94
CA GLU A 335 -3.91 -6.00 22.76
C GLU A 335 -5.21 -5.87 21.97
N LYS A 336 -5.28 -4.92 21.03
CA LYS A 336 -6.52 -4.55 20.33
C LYS A 336 -6.63 -5.07 18.90
N SER A 337 -5.55 -5.61 18.35
CA SER A 337 -5.54 -6.21 17.01
C SER A 337 -4.88 -7.58 17.05
N GLU A 338 -4.75 -8.20 15.86
CA GLU A 338 -4.21 -9.57 15.77
C GLU A 338 -2.69 -9.59 15.57
N GLY A 339 -2.06 -8.41 15.54
CA GLY A 339 -0.62 -8.29 15.38
C GLY A 339 -0.16 -6.85 15.28
N LEU A 340 1.13 -6.70 15.09
CA LEU A 340 1.81 -5.40 15.06
C LEU A 340 2.79 -5.35 13.90
N MET A 341 2.80 -4.24 13.18
CA MET A 341 3.87 -3.87 12.27
C MET A 341 4.40 -2.50 12.67
N ILE A 342 5.71 -2.38 12.78
CA ILE A 342 6.38 -1.10 13.03
C ILE A 342 7.07 -0.64 11.76
N PHE A 343 6.71 0.53 11.27
CA PHE A 343 7.35 1.24 10.19
C PHE A 343 8.12 2.42 10.79
N ASP A 344 9.45 2.55 10.65
CA ASP A 344 10.31 1.49 10.17
C ASP A 344 11.58 1.41 11.02
N ILE A 345 12.45 0.47 10.70
CA ILE A 345 13.65 0.17 11.46
C ILE A 345 14.62 1.36 11.56
N VAL A 346 14.63 2.26 10.57
CA VAL A 346 15.53 3.44 10.58
C VAL A 346 15.28 4.30 11.82
N GLN A 347 14.01 4.62 12.11
CA GLN A 347 13.64 5.40 13.28
C GLN A 347 13.88 4.63 14.58
N VAL A 348 13.65 3.33 14.58
CA VAL A 348 13.93 2.47 15.75
C VAL A 348 15.42 2.53 16.12
N ILE A 349 16.29 2.45 15.12
CA ILE A 349 17.75 2.55 15.30
C ILE A 349 18.16 3.95 15.74
N GLU A 350 17.73 4.97 14.99
CA GLU A 350 18.13 6.37 15.23
C GLU A 350 17.71 6.89 16.59
N MET A 351 16.50 6.52 17.02
CA MET A 351 15.95 6.96 18.32
C MET A 351 16.16 5.94 19.44
N ASN A 352 16.85 4.84 19.14
CA ASN A 352 17.15 3.76 20.10
C ASN A 352 15.89 3.29 20.86
N LEU A 353 14.90 2.82 20.13
CA LEU A 353 13.59 2.44 20.68
C LEU A 353 13.47 0.97 21.08
N TRP A 354 14.53 0.19 20.95
CA TRP A 354 14.49 -1.27 21.14
C TRP A 354 13.97 -1.69 22.51
N ASP A 355 14.48 -1.09 23.59
CA ASP A 355 14.07 -1.46 24.95
C ASP A 355 12.61 -1.12 25.21
N ASP A 356 12.14 0.03 24.74
CA ASP A 356 10.75 0.45 24.92
C ASP A 356 9.78 -0.41 24.11
N ILE A 357 10.20 -0.84 22.91
CA ILE A 357 9.43 -1.81 22.12
C ILE A 357 9.31 -3.11 22.88
N GLN A 358 10.39 -3.62 23.43
CA GLN A 358 10.39 -4.84 24.23
C GLN A 358 9.45 -4.72 25.42
N LYS A 359 9.47 -3.61 26.13
CA LYS A 359 8.53 -3.34 27.25
C LYS A 359 7.08 -3.40 26.81
N GLY A 360 6.78 -2.81 25.64
CA GLY A 360 5.42 -2.84 25.07
C GLY A 360 4.96 -4.25 24.75
N ILE A 361 5.83 -5.06 24.14
CA ILE A 361 5.56 -6.46 23.83
C ILE A 361 5.32 -7.27 25.10
N GLU A 362 6.20 -7.15 26.09
CA GLU A 362 6.08 -7.86 27.37
C GLU A 362 4.80 -7.47 28.11
N ARG A 363 4.44 -6.19 28.09
CA ARG A 363 3.18 -5.70 28.69
C ARG A 363 1.97 -6.34 28.04
N ALA A 364 1.94 -6.42 26.72
CA ALA A 364 0.84 -7.03 25.98
C ALA A 364 0.74 -8.55 26.26
N GLU A 365 1.86 -9.24 26.34
CA GLU A 365 1.92 -10.68 26.66
C GLU A 365 1.40 -10.95 28.07
N ALA A 366 1.68 -10.07 29.03
CA ALA A 366 1.20 -10.20 30.40
C ALA A 366 -0.32 -10.03 30.54
N GLN A 367 -1.00 -9.43 29.53
CA GLN A 367 -2.45 -9.25 29.49
C GLN A 367 -3.20 -10.45 28.91
N ARG A 368 -2.50 -11.43 28.36
CA ARG A 368 -3.09 -12.61 27.72
C ARG A 368 -3.38 -13.74 28.70
#